data_9a1266c1064b42a9c5d1546ff414a9c4
#
_entry.id   9a1266c1064b42a9c5d1546ff414a9c4
#
_cell.length_a   1.000
_cell.length_b   1.000
_cell.length_c   1.000
_cell.angle_alpha   90.00
_cell.angle_beta   90.00
_cell.angle_gamma   90.00
#
_symmetry.space_group_name_H-M   'P 1'
#
loop_
_entity.id
_entity.type
_entity.pdbx_description
1 polymer ?
#
loop_
_entity_poly.entity_id
_entity_poly.type
_entity_poly.pdbx_seq_one_letter_code
_entity_poly.pdbx_strand_id
1 'polypeptide(L)'
;MPDWCAPIRAALAQRSSPCTVFFRDDDAGWGDPQLFALLDCCARAGVPLDLAVIPAALSPALAGRLLQRLRGDDPLGVHQHGYAHSNHETSGRKCEFGAARDRIAQHIDIQAGRAVMGQAFGSWADPIFTPPWNRCSADTAACLQALGYRALSRDVTATPFALPALAELPVAVDWCRLRPPGSAPQVLAERIAASLASSPRVGIMLHHAVMDEADLALLGALLKVLRASDGAVCVPMRALLPDADAREASINAPDAGHGALASYAGNA
;
A
#
# COMPACT_ATOMS: atom_id res chain seq x y z
N MET A 1 16.61 -13.29 24.29
CA MET A 1 15.16 -13.25 24.07
C MET A 1 14.77 -14.45 23.25
N PRO A 2 13.57 -15.07 23.46
CA PRO A 2 13.10 -16.11 22.55
C PRO A 2 13.11 -15.59 21.13
N ASP A 3 13.39 -16.48 20.19
CA ASP A 3 13.44 -16.15 18.77
C ASP A 3 12.02 -15.86 18.23
N TRP A 4 11.65 -14.60 18.22
CA TRP A 4 10.32 -14.16 17.80
C TRP A 4 9.99 -14.47 16.33
N CYS A 5 11.02 -14.68 15.47
CA CYS A 5 10.85 -15.06 14.08
C CYS A 5 10.62 -16.58 13.89
N ALA A 6 10.67 -17.41 14.93
CA ALA A 6 10.50 -18.86 14.80
C ALA A 6 9.20 -19.27 14.07
N PRO A 7 8.00 -18.75 14.41
CA PRO A 7 6.77 -19.09 13.69
C PRO A 7 6.79 -18.62 12.24
N ILE A 8 7.44 -17.49 11.94
CA ILE A 8 7.58 -16.95 10.59
C ILE A 8 8.44 -17.88 9.73
N ARG A 9 9.60 -18.33 10.25
CA ARG A 9 10.44 -19.31 9.54
C ARG A 9 9.72 -20.62 9.30
N ALA A 10 8.96 -21.10 10.27
CA ALA A 10 8.18 -22.33 10.11
C ALA A 10 7.13 -22.19 8.99
N ALA A 11 6.42 -21.06 8.92
CA ALA A 11 5.45 -20.80 7.86
C ALA A 11 6.11 -20.71 6.48
N LEU A 12 7.26 -20.04 6.37
CA LEU A 12 8.01 -19.92 5.11
C LEU A 12 8.54 -21.29 4.62
N ALA A 13 9.05 -22.13 5.53
CA ALA A 13 9.59 -23.45 5.20
C ALA A 13 8.51 -24.45 4.67
N GLN A 14 7.24 -24.19 4.98
CA GLN A 14 6.11 -25.05 4.53
C GLN A 14 5.56 -24.63 3.16
N ARG A 15 6.07 -23.55 2.56
CA ARG A 15 5.54 -23.07 1.28
C ARG A 15 6.07 -23.89 0.10
N SER A 16 5.17 -24.25 -0.79
CA SER A 16 5.48 -24.86 -2.07
C SER A 16 5.86 -23.85 -3.18
N SER A 17 5.52 -22.57 -2.96
CA SER A 17 5.86 -21.46 -3.85
C SER A 17 6.11 -20.20 -3.01
N PRO A 18 7.02 -19.30 -3.44
CA PRO A 18 7.32 -18.08 -2.69
C PRO A 18 6.09 -17.20 -2.50
N CYS A 19 5.95 -16.64 -1.29
CA CYS A 19 5.00 -15.56 -1.01
C CYS A 19 5.59 -14.23 -1.46
N THR A 20 4.84 -13.46 -2.21
CA THR A 20 5.20 -12.08 -2.53
C THR A 20 4.94 -11.20 -1.32
N VAL A 21 5.97 -10.51 -0.82
CA VAL A 21 5.86 -9.61 0.34
C VAL A 21 6.21 -8.19 -0.10
N PHE A 22 5.41 -7.22 0.31
CA PHE A 22 5.73 -5.80 0.17
C PHE A 22 5.57 -5.06 1.49
N PHE A 23 6.35 -4.01 1.67
CA PHE A 23 6.31 -3.14 2.84
C PHE A 23 5.83 -1.75 2.42
N ARG A 24 4.85 -1.22 3.15
CA ARG A 24 4.33 0.13 2.99
C ARG A 24 4.48 0.87 4.31
N ASP A 25 5.13 2.04 4.28
CA ASP A 25 5.19 2.94 5.43
C ASP A 25 4.28 4.14 5.19
N ASP A 26 3.36 4.38 6.11
CA ASP A 26 2.39 5.46 6.01
C ASP A 26 2.90 6.73 6.70
N ASP A 27 2.29 7.89 6.39
CA ASP A 27 2.51 9.20 7.02
C ASP A 27 3.87 9.87 6.72
N ALA A 28 4.53 9.53 5.60
CA ALA A 28 5.73 10.25 5.18
C ALA A 28 5.41 11.75 4.91
N GLY A 29 6.09 12.63 5.61
CA GLY A 29 5.82 14.06 5.75
C GLY A 29 5.81 14.48 7.22
N TRP A 30 5.70 13.52 8.13
CA TRP A 30 5.85 13.69 9.57
C TRP A 30 6.98 12.80 10.10
N GLY A 31 7.64 13.20 11.20
CA GLY A 31 8.62 12.35 11.86
C GLY A 31 9.86 12.01 11.04
N ASP A 32 10.41 12.96 10.29
CA ASP A 32 11.56 12.75 9.39
C ASP A 32 12.73 11.95 9.99
N PRO A 33 13.19 12.17 11.23
CA PRO A 33 14.30 11.39 11.79
C PRO A 33 13.98 9.88 11.85
N GLN A 34 12.78 9.51 12.28
CA GLN A 34 12.31 8.12 12.36
C GLN A 34 12.13 7.53 10.96
N LEU A 35 11.62 8.32 10.00
CA LEU A 35 11.51 7.91 8.60
C LEU A 35 12.87 7.50 8.03
N PHE A 36 13.91 8.32 8.22
CA PHE A 36 15.24 7.99 7.71
C PHE A 36 15.88 6.81 8.42
N ALA A 37 15.62 6.62 9.73
CA ALA A 37 16.08 5.43 10.46
C ALA A 37 15.42 4.15 9.90
N LEU A 38 14.12 4.20 9.55
CA LEU A 38 13.41 3.10 8.90
C LEU A 38 13.97 2.81 7.49
N LEU A 39 14.17 3.85 6.67
CA LEU A 39 14.78 3.73 5.34
C LEU A 39 16.16 3.07 5.41
N ASP A 40 17.01 3.48 6.36
CA ASP A 40 18.34 2.89 6.57
C ASP A 40 18.25 1.41 7.00
N CYS A 41 17.23 1.04 7.78
CA CYS A 41 16.98 -0.35 8.17
C CYS A 41 16.67 -1.22 6.94
N CYS A 42 15.76 -0.77 6.07
CA CYS A 42 15.36 -1.48 4.86
C CYS A 42 16.50 -1.53 3.82
N ALA A 43 17.20 -0.42 3.59
CA ALA A 43 18.32 -0.33 2.67
C ALA A 43 19.46 -1.30 3.06
N ARG A 44 19.84 -1.35 4.35
CA ARG A 44 20.85 -2.31 4.85
C ARG A 44 20.45 -3.77 4.61
N ALA A 45 19.15 -4.07 4.60
CA ALA A 45 18.65 -5.41 4.33
C ALA A 45 18.47 -5.68 2.82
N GLY A 46 18.55 -4.66 1.96
CA GLY A 46 18.23 -4.75 0.53
C GLY A 46 16.77 -5.13 0.27
N VAL A 47 15.84 -4.67 1.14
CA VAL A 47 14.41 -4.95 1.03
C VAL A 47 13.67 -3.68 0.62
N PRO A 48 12.82 -3.74 -0.43
CA PRO A 48 12.05 -2.59 -0.86
C PRO A 48 11.09 -2.08 0.23
N LEU A 49 10.99 -0.74 0.33
CA LEU A 49 10.03 -0.04 1.16
C LEU A 49 9.31 1.01 0.32
N ASP A 50 7.99 1.00 0.33
CA ASP A 50 7.17 1.98 -0.39
C ASP A 50 6.58 2.99 0.60
N LEU A 51 6.87 4.27 0.40
CA LEU A 51 6.39 5.35 1.25
C LEU A 51 5.07 5.91 0.71
N ALA A 52 4.04 5.89 1.54
CA ALA A 52 2.82 6.66 1.33
C ALA A 52 3.06 8.08 1.86
N VAL A 53 3.26 9.03 0.93
CA VAL A 53 3.66 10.42 1.21
C VAL A 53 2.42 11.29 1.31
N ILE A 54 2.30 12.10 2.36
CA ILE A 54 1.24 13.11 2.54
C ILE A 54 1.61 14.35 1.73
N PRO A 55 0.93 14.65 0.60
CA PRO A 55 1.34 15.76 -0.28
C PRO A 55 1.37 17.11 0.42
N ALA A 56 0.37 17.42 1.25
CA ALA A 56 0.28 18.71 1.96
C ALA A 56 1.33 18.86 3.08
N ALA A 57 1.95 17.75 3.53
CA ALA A 57 3.01 17.76 4.54
C ALA A 57 4.42 17.63 3.94
N LEU A 58 4.54 17.43 2.63
CA LEU A 58 5.82 17.23 1.95
C LEU A 58 6.60 18.55 1.86
N SER A 59 7.61 18.72 2.71
CA SER A 59 8.51 19.86 2.64
C SER A 59 9.50 19.73 1.47
N PRO A 60 9.99 20.84 0.88
CA PRO A 60 11.04 20.79 -0.13
C PRO A 60 12.31 20.09 0.34
N ALA A 61 12.66 20.21 1.62
CA ALA A 61 13.82 19.55 2.22
C ALA A 61 13.63 18.04 2.26
N LEU A 62 12.47 17.55 2.69
CA LEU A 62 12.14 16.13 2.70
C LEU A 62 12.10 15.58 1.28
N ALA A 63 11.42 16.27 0.35
CA ALA A 63 11.36 15.87 -1.07
C ALA A 63 12.76 15.71 -1.67
N GLY A 64 13.67 16.68 -1.44
CA GLY A 64 15.05 16.63 -1.93
C GLY A 64 15.84 15.43 -1.38
N ARG A 65 15.70 15.14 -0.08
CA ARG A 65 16.36 13.99 0.56
C ARG A 65 15.83 12.65 0.04
N LEU A 66 14.51 12.51 -0.12
CA LEU A 66 13.90 11.31 -0.69
C LEU A 66 14.30 11.12 -2.15
N LEU A 67 14.30 12.18 -2.96
CA LEU A 67 14.73 12.13 -4.36
C LEU A 67 16.21 11.72 -4.48
N GLN A 68 17.07 12.17 -3.57
CA GLN A 68 18.47 11.72 -3.52
C GLN A 68 18.56 10.21 -3.29
N ARG A 69 17.76 9.66 -2.36
CA ARG A 69 17.69 8.22 -2.09
C ARG A 69 17.20 7.42 -3.31
N LEU A 70 16.11 7.88 -3.94
CA LEU A 70 15.56 7.27 -5.15
C LEU A 70 16.55 7.19 -6.31
N ARG A 71 17.44 8.20 -6.43
CA ARG A 71 18.51 8.24 -7.44
C ARG A 71 19.75 7.41 -7.07
N GLY A 72 19.89 7.05 -5.81
CA GLY A 72 21.06 6.36 -5.24
C GLY A 72 20.90 4.86 -5.10
N ASP A 73 20.06 4.21 -5.91
CA ASP A 73 19.81 2.77 -5.91
C ASP A 73 19.22 2.19 -4.60
N ASP A 74 18.72 3.04 -3.69
CA ASP A 74 17.97 2.55 -2.54
C ASP A 74 16.70 1.82 -3.04
N PRO A 75 16.32 0.69 -2.44
CA PRO A 75 15.11 -0.03 -2.80
C PRO A 75 13.87 0.68 -2.23
N LEU A 76 13.58 1.86 -2.78
CA LEU A 76 12.56 2.79 -2.32
C LEU A 76 11.50 3.03 -3.39
N GLY A 77 10.22 3.01 -3.02
CA GLY A 77 9.10 3.54 -3.78
C GLY A 77 8.47 4.74 -3.09
N VAL A 78 7.82 5.62 -3.84
CA VAL A 78 7.03 6.72 -3.28
C VAL A 78 5.69 6.82 -4.00
N HIS A 79 4.60 6.95 -3.25
CA HIS A 79 3.26 7.10 -3.78
C HIS A 79 2.41 8.01 -2.90
N GLN A 80 1.22 8.38 -3.35
CA GLN A 80 0.38 9.37 -2.67
C GLN A 80 -0.37 8.78 -1.48
N HIS A 81 -0.29 9.47 -0.32
CA HIS A 81 -1.08 9.20 0.89
C HIS A 81 -2.14 10.28 1.10
N GLY A 82 -3.35 10.04 0.56
CA GLY A 82 -4.38 11.06 0.60
C GLY A 82 -3.94 12.41 0.02
N TYR A 83 -4.33 13.49 0.69
CA TYR A 83 -3.86 14.85 0.38
C TYR A 83 -3.25 15.54 1.60
N ALA A 84 -4.02 15.73 2.68
CA ALA A 84 -3.61 16.45 3.88
C ALA A 84 -3.70 15.62 5.17
N HIS A 85 -4.14 14.36 5.07
CA HIS A 85 -4.42 13.48 6.20
C HIS A 85 -5.43 14.07 7.18
N SER A 86 -6.44 14.78 6.65
CA SER A 86 -7.46 15.48 7.41
C SER A 86 -8.75 14.68 7.50
N ASN A 87 -9.30 14.57 8.70
CA ASN A 87 -10.61 13.93 8.87
C ASN A 87 -11.73 14.87 8.49
N HIS A 88 -12.62 14.45 7.60
CA HIS A 88 -13.81 15.21 7.19
C HIS A 88 -15.11 14.60 7.69
N GLU A 89 -15.07 13.41 8.30
CA GLU A 89 -16.27 12.82 8.87
C GLU A 89 -16.65 13.52 10.19
N THR A 90 -17.92 13.85 10.34
CA THR A 90 -18.46 14.51 11.54
C THR A 90 -18.80 13.53 12.66
N SER A 91 -18.90 12.24 12.31
CA SER A 91 -19.18 11.16 13.25
C SER A 91 -18.57 9.84 12.76
N GLY A 92 -18.44 8.88 13.66
CA GLY A 92 -17.92 7.56 13.30
C GLY A 92 -16.39 7.51 13.15
N ARG A 93 -15.92 6.74 12.16
CA ARG A 93 -14.49 6.51 11.95
C ARG A 93 -13.89 7.61 11.08
N LYS A 94 -12.70 8.10 11.46
CA LYS A 94 -11.97 9.11 10.66
C LYS A 94 -11.81 8.66 9.21
N CYS A 95 -12.04 9.59 8.27
CA CYS A 95 -11.83 9.39 6.84
C CYS A 95 -11.58 10.73 6.15
N GLU A 96 -10.59 10.80 5.29
CA GLU A 96 -10.32 11.98 4.46
C GLU A 96 -11.19 11.98 3.20
N PHE A 97 -11.43 10.80 2.64
CA PHE A 97 -12.12 10.57 1.38
C PHE A 97 -13.40 9.74 1.60
N GLY A 98 -14.19 10.13 2.60
CA GLY A 98 -15.42 9.46 2.97
C GLY A 98 -16.67 10.11 2.39
N ALA A 99 -17.85 9.66 2.88
CA ALA A 99 -19.16 10.11 2.39
C ALA A 99 -19.51 11.55 2.78
N ALA A 100 -18.82 12.15 3.77
CA ALA A 100 -19.01 13.56 4.14
C ALA A 100 -18.51 14.55 3.07
N ARG A 101 -17.80 14.07 2.05
CA ARG A 101 -17.28 14.88 0.93
C ARG A 101 -17.84 14.38 -0.39
N ASP A 102 -18.29 15.32 -1.23
CA ASP A 102 -18.71 14.98 -2.58
C ASP A 102 -17.53 14.58 -3.48
N ARG A 103 -17.85 13.96 -4.59
CA ARG A 103 -16.88 13.46 -5.56
C ARG A 103 -16.00 14.56 -6.14
N ILE A 104 -16.54 15.77 -6.34
CA ILE A 104 -15.78 16.89 -6.92
C ILE A 104 -14.71 17.35 -5.95
N ALA A 105 -15.03 17.53 -4.67
CA ALA A 105 -14.06 17.90 -3.64
C ALA A 105 -12.97 16.83 -3.46
N GLN A 106 -13.34 15.55 -3.50
CA GLN A 106 -12.38 14.45 -3.45
C GLN A 106 -11.44 14.47 -4.67
N HIS A 107 -12.00 14.67 -5.88
CA HIS A 107 -11.22 14.74 -7.12
C HIS A 107 -10.20 15.87 -7.10
N ILE A 108 -10.59 17.06 -6.64
CA ILE A 108 -9.71 18.24 -6.54
C ILE A 108 -8.50 17.92 -5.64
N ASP A 109 -8.71 17.36 -4.45
CA ASP A 109 -7.62 17.06 -3.52
C ASP A 109 -6.71 15.94 -4.06
N ILE A 110 -7.27 14.89 -4.64
CA ILE A 110 -6.46 13.81 -5.24
C ILE A 110 -5.60 14.37 -6.38
N GLN A 111 -6.17 15.21 -7.24
CA GLN A 111 -5.46 15.85 -8.34
C GLN A 111 -4.37 16.81 -7.84
N ALA A 112 -4.66 17.61 -6.83
CA ALA A 112 -3.68 18.51 -6.21
C ALA A 112 -2.51 17.72 -5.60
N GLY A 113 -2.81 16.65 -4.87
CA GLY A 113 -1.78 15.75 -4.33
C GLY A 113 -0.93 15.12 -5.42
N ARG A 114 -1.55 14.65 -6.52
CA ARG A 114 -0.84 14.11 -7.68
C ARG A 114 0.12 15.13 -8.31
N ALA A 115 -0.31 16.39 -8.40
CA ALA A 115 0.54 17.46 -8.93
C ALA A 115 1.77 17.71 -8.04
N VAL A 116 1.58 17.73 -6.70
CA VAL A 116 2.68 17.85 -5.73
C VAL A 116 3.66 16.69 -5.87
N MET A 117 3.16 15.45 -5.91
CA MET A 117 3.99 14.25 -6.08
C MET A 117 4.76 14.26 -7.41
N GLY A 118 4.08 14.64 -8.50
CA GLY A 118 4.70 14.77 -9.83
C GLY A 118 5.79 15.84 -9.88
N GLN A 119 5.58 16.99 -9.24
CA GLN A 119 6.57 18.06 -9.14
C GLN A 119 7.79 17.64 -8.30
N ALA A 120 7.57 16.93 -7.19
CA ALA A 120 8.62 16.53 -6.27
C ALA A 120 9.48 15.36 -6.83
N PHE A 121 8.84 14.37 -7.42
CA PHE A 121 9.47 13.07 -7.73
C PHE A 121 9.45 12.69 -9.23
N GLY A 122 8.67 13.40 -10.05
CA GLY A 122 8.56 13.09 -11.49
C GLY A 122 8.11 11.66 -11.74
N SER A 123 8.87 10.92 -12.56
CA SER A 123 8.60 9.51 -12.90
C SER A 123 8.85 8.53 -11.75
N TRP A 124 9.43 8.97 -10.64
CA TRP A 124 9.58 8.14 -9.45
C TRP A 124 8.28 8.03 -8.62
N ALA A 125 7.32 8.96 -8.82
CA ALA A 125 6.02 8.87 -8.16
C ALA A 125 5.20 7.74 -8.77
N ASP A 126 5.01 6.67 -8.01
CA ASP A 126 4.23 5.51 -8.46
C ASP A 126 2.73 5.86 -8.53
N PRO A 127 2.00 5.38 -9.56
CA PRO A 127 0.56 5.64 -9.71
C PRO A 127 -0.27 4.78 -8.74
N ILE A 128 0.07 4.84 -7.48
CA ILE A 128 -0.54 4.12 -6.35
C ILE A 128 -1.15 5.15 -5.40
N PHE A 129 -2.28 4.84 -4.83
CA PHE A 129 -2.94 5.67 -3.83
C PHE A 129 -3.20 4.89 -2.54
N THR A 130 -2.82 5.46 -1.42
CA THR A 130 -3.14 4.97 -0.08
C THR A 130 -4.02 6.01 0.60
N PRO A 131 -5.29 5.73 0.89
CA PRO A 131 -6.12 6.68 1.64
C PRO A 131 -5.73 6.66 3.12
N PRO A 132 -5.70 7.83 3.80
CA PRO A 132 -5.54 7.91 5.24
C PRO A 132 -6.49 6.97 5.99
N TRP A 133 -6.00 6.38 7.07
CA TRP A 133 -6.72 5.36 7.86
C TRP A 133 -7.20 4.15 7.07
N ASN A 134 -6.67 3.91 5.88
CA ASN A 134 -7.06 2.82 4.97
C ASN A 134 -8.54 2.87 4.55
N ARG A 135 -9.15 4.07 4.47
CA ARG A 135 -10.58 4.25 4.19
C ARG A 135 -10.83 5.25 3.08
N CYS A 136 -11.72 4.88 2.19
CA CYS A 136 -12.24 5.78 1.16
C CYS A 136 -13.59 5.27 0.62
N SER A 137 -14.29 6.14 -0.09
CA SER A 137 -15.59 5.85 -0.72
C SER A 137 -15.44 5.28 -2.14
N ALA A 138 -16.54 4.83 -2.72
CA ALA A 138 -16.57 4.44 -4.14
C ALA A 138 -16.29 5.63 -5.06
N ASP A 139 -16.69 6.85 -4.68
CA ASP A 139 -16.38 8.08 -5.42
C ASP A 139 -14.85 8.31 -5.49
N THR A 140 -14.14 8.03 -4.41
CA THR A 140 -12.67 8.07 -4.40
C THR A 140 -12.10 7.12 -5.46
N ALA A 141 -12.55 5.87 -5.46
CA ALA A 141 -12.06 4.86 -6.41
C ALA A 141 -12.34 5.28 -7.87
N ALA A 142 -13.50 5.87 -8.14
CA ALA A 142 -13.83 6.42 -9.46
C ALA A 142 -12.94 7.62 -9.84
N CYS A 143 -12.62 8.51 -8.90
CA CYS A 143 -11.67 9.62 -9.10
C CYS A 143 -10.26 9.11 -9.40
N LEU A 144 -9.80 8.10 -8.66
CA LEU A 144 -8.48 7.49 -8.87
C LEU A 144 -8.36 6.91 -10.28
N GLN A 145 -9.38 6.17 -10.73
CA GLN A 145 -9.42 5.62 -12.08
C GLN A 145 -9.37 6.73 -13.14
N ALA A 146 -10.21 7.78 -12.99
CA ALA A 146 -10.25 8.92 -13.91
C ALA A 146 -8.91 9.67 -13.98
N LEU A 147 -8.19 9.78 -12.86
CA LEU A 147 -6.88 10.41 -12.75
C LEU A 147 -5.70 9.48 -13.14
N GLY A 148 -5.98 8.25 -13.55
CA GLY A 148 -4.96 7.33 -14.06
C GLY A 148 -4.12 6.65 -12.98
N TYR A 149 -4.61 6.57 -11.74
CA TYR A 149 -4.02 5.66 -10.75
C TYR A 149 -4.22 4.22 -11.18
N ARG A 150 -3.24 3.38 -10.85
CA ARG A 150 -3.22 1.96 -11.25
C ARG A 150 -3.44 1.02 -10.07
N ALA A 151 -3.22 1.49 -8.85
CA ALA A 151 -3.50 0.71 -7.66
C ALA A 151 -4.04 1.56 -6.50
N LEU A 152 -4.83 0.90 -5.66
CA LEU A 152 -5.35 1.37 -4.39
C LEU A 152 -4.87 0.43 -3.29
N SER A 153 -4.23 0.96 -2.25
CA SER A 153 -3.74 0.16 -1.14
C SER A 153 -4.48 0.51 0.14
N ARG A 154 -5.21 -0.47 0.69
CA ARG A 154 -6.01 -0.35 1.92
C ARG A 154 -5.78 -1.56 2.82
N ASP A 155 -6.44 -1.59 3.98
CA ASP A 155 -6.47 -2.78 4.85
C ASP A 155 -7.20 -3.96 4.15
N VAL A 156 -6.74 -5.17 4.39
CA VAL A 156 -7.27 -6.40 3.77
C VAL A 156 -8.75 -6.65 4.14
N THR A 157 -9.26 -6.04 5.19
CA THR A 157 -10.68 -6.13 5.58
C THR A 157 -11.61 -5.19 4.80
N ALA A 158 -11.05 -4.29 4.00
CA ALA A 158 -11.84 -3.41 3.14
C ALA A 158 -12.44 -4.19 1.97
N THR A 159 -13.74 -4.01 1.71
CA THR A 159 -14.38 -4.59 0.54
C THR A 159 -13.77 -4.01 -0.75
N PRO A 160 -13.26 -4.83 -1.67
CA PRO A 160 -12.72 -4.36 -2.93
C PRO A 160 -13.77 -3.64 -3.78
N PHE A 161 -13.35 -2.60 -4.50
CA PHE A 161 -14.25 -1.90 -5.43
C PHE A 161 -14.41 -2.61 -6.78
N ALA A 162 -13.60 -3.65 -7.05
CA ALA A 162 -13.64 -4.46 -8.27
C ALA A 162 -13.60 -3.66 -9.57
N LEU A 163 -12.79 -2.59 -9.62
CA LEU A 163 -12.59 -1.77 -10.82
C LEU A 163 -11.46 -2.36 -11.68
N PRO A 164 -11.69 -2.73 -12.95
CA PRO A 164 -10.71 -3.44 -13.77
C PRO A 164 -9.37 -2.69 -13.95
N ALA A 165 -9.40 -1.37 -13.97
CA ALA A 165 -8.22 -0.53 -14.19
C ALA A 165 -7.53 -0.07 -12.89
N LEU A 166 -8.03 -0.46 -11.71
CA LEU A 166 -7.51 -0.08 -10.40
C LEU A 166 -7.27 -1.34 -9.56
N ALA A 167 -6.05 -1.82 -9.54
CA ALA A 167 -5.68 -3.00 -8.75
C ALA A 167 -5.79 -2.71 -7.25
N GLU A 168 -6.19 -3.70 -6.46
CA GLU A 168 -6.15 -3.61 -5.00
C GLU A 168 -4.85 -4.25 -4.49
N LEU A 169 -4.09 -3.49 -3.69
CA LEU A 169 -2.86 -3.95 -3.02
C LEU A 169 -3.07 -3.87 -1.50
N PRO A 170 -3.82 -4.83 -0.91
CA PRO A 170 -4.18 -4.75 0.48
C PRO A 170 -3.01 -5.07 1.41
N VAL A 171 -2.98 -4.38 2.58
CA VAL A 171 -2.10 -4.71 3.70
C VAL A 171 -2.82 -5.66 4.66
N ALA A 172 -2.17 -6.78 4.99
CA ALA A 172 -2.71 -7.82 5.88
C ALA A 172 -2.19 -7.69 7.32
N VAL A 173 -1.08 -6.99 7.49
CA VAL A 173 -0.38 -6.80 8.76
C VAL A 173 -0.21 -5.32 9.02
N ASP A 174 -0.81 -4.81 10.08
CA ASP A 174 -0.58 -3.49 10.66
C ASP A 174 0.39 -3.67 11.82
N TRP A 175 1.67 -3.35 11.60
CA TRP A 175 2.75 -3.55 12.57
C TRP A 175 2.46 -2.84 13.89
N CYS A 176 2.17 -1.55 13.83
CA CYS A 176 2.05 -0.72 15.03
C CYS A 176 0.80 -1.05 15.85
N ARG A 177 -0.28 -1.46 15.20
CA ARG A 177 -1.48 -1.94 15.87
C ARG A 177 -1.27 -3.28 16.58
N LEU A 178 -0.51 -4.20 15.96
CA LEU A 178 -0.25 -5.54 16.49
C LEU A 178 0.86 -5.55 17.54
N ARG A 179 1.72 -4.55 17.49
CA ARG A 179 2.80 -4.33 18.46
C ARG A 179 2.77 -2.88 18.98
N PRO A 180 1.86 -2.55 19.91
CA PRO A 180 1.93 -1.28 20.62
C PRO A 180 3.28 -1.14 21.35
N PRO A 181 3.78 0.10 21.56
CA PRO A 181 5.04 0.35 22.23
C PRO A 181 5.18 -0.42 23.54
N GLY A 182 6.35 -1.06 23.73
CA GLY A 182 6.64 -1.87 24.93
C GLY A 182 5.98 -3.24 24.97
N SER A 183 5.14 -3.63 24.00
CA SER A 183 4.54 -4.97 23.96
C SER A 183 5.50 -6.01 23.35
N ALA A 184 5.24 -7.28 23.72
CA ALA A 184 6.00 -8.41 23.17
C ALA A 184 5.60 -8.67 21.71
N PRO A 185 6.53 -9.18 20.85
CA PRO A 185 6.30 -9.32 19.42
C PRO A 185 5.49 -10.57 19.02
N GLN A 186 4.98 -11.38 19.97
CA GLN A 186 4.34 -12.66 19.68
C GLN A 186 3.12 -12.53 18.78
N VAL A 187 2.21 -11.61 19.11
CA VAL A 187 0.98 -11.40 18.30
C VAL A 187 1.32 -10.96 16.87
N LEU A 188 2.34 -10.11 16.73
CA LEU A 188 2.84 -9.69 15.44
C LEU A 188 3.43 -10.87 14.66
N ALA A 189 4.27 -11.69 15.32
CA ALA A 189 4.88 -12.87 14.70
C ALA A 189 3.83 -13.88 14.22
N GLU A 190 2.83 -14.18 15.04
CA GLU A 190 1.74 -15.08 14.71
C GLU A 190 0.90 -14.55 13.53
N ARG A 191 0.61 -13.25 13.50
CA ARG A 191 -0.12 -12.63 12.40
C ARG A 191 0.67 -12.68 11.09
N ILE A 192 1.96 -12.35 11.12
CA ILE A 192 2.84 -12.45 9.94
C ILE A 192 2.89 -13.90 9.46
N ALA A 193 3.13 -14.86 10.35
CA ALA A 193 3.20 -16.28 10.00
C ALA A 193 1.90 -16.79 9.39
N ALA A 194 0.75 -16.47 9.99
CA ALA A 194 -0.57 -16.84 9.47
C ALA A 194 -0.84 -16.23 8.08
N SER A 195 -0.48 -14.95 7.88
CA SER A 195 -0.64 -14.29 6.59
C SER A 195 0.25 -14.92 5.51
N LEU A 196 1.51 -15.22 5.83
CA LEU A 196 2.45 -15.90 4.93
C LEU A 196 1.99 -17.32 4.59
N ALA A 197 1.40 -18.04 5.53
CA ALA A 197 0.92 -19.42 5.30
C ALA A 197 -0.32 -19.45 4.38
N SER A 198 -1.21 -18.46 4.48
CA SER A 198 -2.53 -18.50 3.85
C SER A 198 -2.65 -17.70 2.54
N SER A 199 -1.70 -16.81 2.25
CA SER A 199 -1.80 -15.89 1.11
C SER A 199 -0.61 -16.00 0.15
N PRO A 200 -0.83 -15.85 -1.18
CA PRO A 200 0.26 -15.73 -2.15
C PRO A 200 0.94 -14.36 -2.09
N ARG A 201 0.28 -13.35 -1.48
CA ARG A 201 0.79 -11.99 -1.32
C ARG A 201 0.46 -11.44 0.05
N VAL A 202 1.43 -10.81 0.70
CA VAL A 202 1.29 -10.19 2.03
C VAL A 202 1.84 -8.78 2.00
N GLY A 203 1.00 -7.79 2.28
CA GLY A 203 1.38 -6.41 2.56
C GLY A 203 1.56 -6.20 4.07
N ILE A 204 2.68 -5.59 4.46
CA ILE A 204 3.00 -5.21 5.84
C ILE A 204 3.06 -3.69 5.91
N MET A 205 2.19 -3.11 6.73
CA MET A 205 2.10 -1.67 6.94
C MET A 205 2.88 -1.27 8.18
N LEU A 206 3.69 -0.24 8.02
CA LEU A 206 4.50 0.39 9.05
C LEU A 206 4.02 1.85 9.26
N HIS A 207 4.39 2.43 10.39
CA HIS A 207 4.21 3.86 10.68
C HIS A 207 5.46 4.33 11.44
N HIS A 208 6.47 4.80 10.72
CA HIS A 208 7.77 5.20 11.26
C HIS A 208 7.67 6.14 12.46
N ALA A 209 6.71 7.08 12.44
CA ALA A 209 6.57 8.11 13.47
C ALA A 209 6.28 7.55 14.89
N VAL A 210 5.75 6.32 14.98
CA VAL A 210 5.43 5.65 16.26
C VAL A 210 6.28 4.40 16.52
N MET A 211 7.19 4.05 15.60
CA MET A 211 8.13 2.95 15.78
C MET A 211 9.33 3.38 16.63
N ASP A 212 9.70 2.55 17.60
CA ASP A 212 10.87 2.74 18.45
C ASP A 212 12.11 1.95 17.95
N GLU A 213 13.25 2.08 18.64
CA GLU A 213 14.47 1.33 18.32
C GLU A 213 14.26 -0.19 18.41
N ALA A 214 13.41 -0.65 19.32
CA ALA A 214 13.08 -2.07 19.45
C ALA A 214 12.27 -2.56 18.23
N ASP A 215 11.37 -1.72 17.69
CA ASP A 215 10.66 -2.01 16.43
C ASP A 215 11.62 -2.14 15.25
N LEU A 216 12.58 -1.22 15.13
CA LEU A 216 13.59 -1.28 14.08
C LEU A 216 14.49 -2.52 14.19
N ALA A 217 14.84 -2.93 15.42
CA ALA A 217 15.60 -4.16 15.65
C ALA A 217 14.80 -5.42 15.25
N LEU A 218 13.52 -5.47 15.63
CA LEU A 218 12.61 -6.56 15.24
C LEU A 218 12.40 -6.59 13.71
N LEU A 219 12.17 -5.43 13.11
CA LEU A 219 12.02 -5.32 11.65
C LEU A 219 13.30 -5.82 10.96
N GLY A 220 14.47 -5.38 11.39
CA GLY A 220 15.75 -5.85 10.84
C GLY A 220 15.93 -7.35 10.94
N ALA A 221 15.45 -7.99 12.02
CA ALA A 221 15.45 -9.45 12.15
C ALA A 221 14.47 -10.11 11.15
N LEU A 222 13.25 -9.57 11.00
CA LEU A 222 12.28 -10.05 10.02
C LEU A 222 12.83 -9.97 8.59
N LEU A 223 13.38 -8.81 8.20
CA LEU A 223 13.92 -8.59 6.87
C LEU A 223 15.04 -9.60 6.52
N LYS A 224 15.91 -9.91 7.49
CA LYS A 224 16.92 -10.96 7.32
C LYS A 224 16.31 -12.34 7.11
N VAL A 225 15.26 -12.69 7.85
CA VAL A 225 14.55 -13.97 7.68
C VAL A 225 13.89 -14.08 6.32
N LEU A 226 13.20 -13.03 5.87
CA LEU A 226 12.56 -13.01 4.55
C LEU A 226 13.60 -13.12 3.42
N ARG A 227 14.71 -12.40 3.51
CA ARG A 227 15.79 -12.42 2.51
C ARG A 227 16.53 -13.75 2.43
N ALA A 228 16.63 -14.48 3.54
CA ALA A 228 17.34 -15.77 3.62
C ALA A 228 16.44 -16.96 3.24
N SER A 229 15.14 -16.75 3.00
CA SER A 229 14.17 -17.82 2.75
C SER A 229 13.75 -17.87 1.28
N ASP A 230 13.76 -19.08 0.69
CA ASP A 230 13.18 -19.33 -0.62
C ASP A 230 11.63 -19.27 -0.60
N GLY A 231 11.01 -19.26 0.59
CA GLY A 231 9.56 -19.17 0.77
C GLY A 231 8.98 -17.76 0.65
N ALA A 232 9.82 -16.72 0.45
CA ALA A 232 9.36 -15.34 0.25
C ALA A 232 10.19 -14.57 -0.78
N VAL A 233 9.52 -13.64 -1.49
CA VAL A 233 10.16 -12.66 -2.37
C VAL A 233 9.66 -11.27 -1.97
N CYS A 234 10.56 -10.38 -1.53
CA CYS A 234 10.24 -9.00 -1.23
C CYS A 234 10.31 -8.17 -2.52
N VAL A 235 9.24 -7.45 -2.85
CA VAL A 235 9.14 -6.64 -4.06
C VAL A 235 8.62 -5.23 -3.73
N PRO A 236 8.98 -4.21 -4.53
CA PRO A 236 8.32 -2.91 -4.43
C PRO A 236 6.89 -2.99 -4.95
N MET A 237 5.99 -2.16 -4.42
CA MET A 237 4.57 -2.15 -4.82
C MET A 237 4.39 -1.89 -6.32
N ARG A 238 5.27 -1.10 -6.94
CA ARG A 238 5.24 -0.86 -8.41
C ARG A 238 5.35 -2.14 -9.24
N ALA A 239 6.06 -3.16 -8.76
CA ALA A 239 6.18 -4.45 -9.44
C ALA A 239 4.87 -5.28 -9.41
N LEU A 240 3.88 -4.85 -8.62
CA LEU A 240 2.57 -5.48 -8.49
C LEU A 240 1.48 -4.78 -9.31
N LEU A 241 1.85 -3.73 -10.03
CA LEU A 241 0.91 -3.01 -10.90
C LEU A 241 0.61 -3.85 -12.15
N PRO A 242 -0.65 -3.86 -12.62
CA PRO A 242 -0.99 -4.51 -13.90
C PRO A 242 -0.16 -3.90 -15.03
N ASP A 243 0.20 -4.71 -16.05
CA ASP A 243 0.87 -4.20 -17.24
C ASP A 243 0.03 -3.15 -17.96
N ALA A 244 0.70 -2.13 -18.52
CA ALA A 244 0.01 -1.06 -19.24
C ALA A 244 -0.75 -1.61 -20.45
N ASP A 245 -0.19 -2.59 -21.15
CA ASP A 245 -0.75 -3.20 -22.37
C ASP A 245 -1.98 -4.08 -22.07
N ALA A 246 -2.06 -4.72 -20.89
CA ALA A 246 -3.24 -5.46 -20.47
C ALA A 246 -4.47 -4.56 -20.24
N ARG A 247 -4.25 -3.27 -20.06
CA ARG A 247 -5.27 -2.24 -19.82
C ARG A 247 -6.04 -1.88 -21.10
N GLU A 248 -5.36 -1.71 -22.23
CA GLU A 248 -5.98 -1.38 -23.50
C GLU A 248 -6.85 -2.53 -24.02
N ALA A 249 -6.41 -3.77 -23.79
CA ALA A 249 -7.19 -4.96 -24.16
C ALA A 249 -8.48 -5.10 -23.33
N SER A 250 -8.47 -4.69 -22.05
CA SER A 250 -9.65 -4.75 -21.17
C SER A 250 -10.67 -3.63 -21.43
N ILE A 251 -10.21 -2.46 -21.87
CA ILE A 251 -11.09 -1.32 -22.21
C ILE A 251 -11.73 -1.52 -23.59
N ASN A 252 -11.05 -2.19 -24.50
CA ASN A 252 -11.49 -2.45 -25.86
C ASN A 252 -12.20 -3.80 -26.05
N ALA A 253 -12.38 -4.60 -24.99
CA ALA A 253 -13.18 -5.83 -25.06
C ALA A 253 -14.65 -5.45 -25.33
N PRO A 254 -15.29 -5.94 -26.43
CA PRO A 254 -16.68 -5.66 -26.70
C PRO A 254 -17.54 -6.26 -25.59
N ASP A 255 -18.47 -5.45 -25.10
CA ASP A 255 -19.48 -5.85 -24.11
C ASP A 255 -20.25 -7.09 -24.63
N ALA A 256 -19.93 -8.26 -24.09
CA ALA A 256 -20.63 -9.52 -24.40
C ALA A 256 -21.93 -9.56 -23.60
N GLY A 257 -22.78 -8.54 -23.80
CA GLY A 257 -24.01 -8.33 -23.10
C GLY A 257 -25.24 -8.55 -23.97
N HIS A 258 -26.04 -9.51 -23.63
CA HIS A 258 -27.49 -9.57 -23.75
C HIS A 258 -28.11 -9.47 -25.17
N GLY A 259 -27.85 -10.47 -25.97
CA GLY A 259 -28.68 -10.78 -27.14
C GLY A 259 -29.54 -12.02 -26.93
N ALA A 260 -30.64 -11.92 -26.22
CA ALA A 260 -31.71 -12.92 -26.23
C ALA A 260 -33.06 -12.20 -26.18
N LEU A 261 -33.43 -11.59 -27.29
CA LEU A 261 -34.83 -11.25 -27.54
C LEU A 261 -35.54 -12.56 -27.96
N ALA A 262 -36.32 -13.12 -27.05
CA ALA A 262 -37.24 -14.19 -27.35
C ALA A 262 -38.35 -13.67 -28.30
N SER A 263 -38.36 -14.20 -29.50
CA SER A 263 -39.47 -14.03 -30.46
C SER A 263 -40.70 -14.76 -29.94
N TYR A 264 -41.70 -14.03 -29.48
CA TYR A 264 -43.06 -14.57 -29.35
C TYR A 264 -43.77 -14.40 -30.69
N ALA A 265 -43.81 -15.49 -31.47
CA ALA A 265 -44.74 -15.62 -32.57
C ALA A 265 -46.10 -16.01 -32.00
N GLY A 266 -47.08 -15.13 -32.08
CA GLY A 266 -48.48 -15.44 -31.85
C GLY A 266 -49.09 -16.10 -33.08
N ASN A 267 -49.79 -17.19 -32.86
CA ASN A 267 -50.69 -17.80 -33.82
C ASN A 267 -52.15 -17.60 -33.37
N ALA A 268 -52.97 -17.21 -34.38
CA ALA A 268 -54.43 -17.25 -34.49
C ALA A 268 -55.26 -16.34 -33.59
#